data_0c538f23a0302749f7a6184586e6da47
#
_entry.id   0c538f23a0302749f7a6184586e6da47
#
_cell.length_a   1.000
_cell.length_b   1.000
_cell.length_c   1.000
_cell.angle_alpha   90.00
_cell.angle_beta   90.00
_cell.angle_gamma   90.00
#
_symmetry.space_group_name_H-M   'P 1'
#
loop_
_entity.id
_entity.type
_entity.pdbx_description
1 polymer ?
#
loop_
_entity_poly.entity_id
_entity_poly.type
_entity_poly.pdbx_seq_one_letter_code
_entity_poly.pdbx_strand_id
1 'polypeptide(L)'
;MILAIDMAPQASMGYVVPVQNIAEGNVSFSNAHEVKSTPYLATYKDWVFSIGGAADANVYKYIRNDDGTLTKAGQIQIDRMAPMVGNMLVVNETKAYASAPVENKIVIFNPTTMERTGEIDLVDTKWCVDGSNTPNPIGLFLRDDILYVGLGYFENMPICKKGAHILLVDTKTDKPIKKIVDYRLSSATVIGVGGMFVDEKNDLYIPCWGSYGYVPDQYCGLLRIKNGETDFDRDYCFNLTDRTWQGVEGGKLQYVLSYHYAGNGELYFFGYCPAFIGASGPDYINDKTNYAFRADIYNCTGEVLDFPRTNGYSCAINHKDNQVYFGLVTDSNGAGLFVYDRNTKTCSQSPVIKAQGTIMDMVIY
;
A
#
# COMPACT_ATOMS: atom_id res chain seq x y z
N MET A 1 2.59 8.35 -16.89
CA MET A 1 2.01 7.52 -15.81
C MET A 1 2.37 6.06 -16.03
N ILE A 2 2.53 5.31 -14.97
CA ILE A 2 2.72 3.85 -15.04
C ILE A 2 1.66 3.22 -14.15
N LEU A 3 0.97 2.20 -14.67
CA LEU A 3 -0.05 1.45 -13.95
C LEU A 3 0.43 0.03 -13.67
N ALA A 4 0.16 -0.47 -12.47
CA ALA A 4 0.19 -1.88 -12.15
C ALA A 4 -1.23 -2.42 -12.22
N ILE A 5 -1.49 -3.37 -13.12
CA ILE A 5 -2.83 -3.90 -13.39
C ILE A 5 -2.86 -5.39 -13.12
N ASP A 6 -3.82 -5.83 -12.29
CA ASP A 6 -4.15 -7.23 -12.10
C ASP A 6 -5.30 -7.62 -13.03
N MET A 7 -5.06 -8.57 -13.93
CA MET A 7 -6.03 -8.96 -14.94
C MET A 7 -7.19 -9.78 -14.36
N ALA A 8 -6.88 -10.61 -13.39
CA ALA A 8 -7.86 -11.28 -12.55
C ALA A 8 -7.13 -11.84 -11.34
N PRO A 9 -7.60 -11.66 -10.11
CA PRO A 9 -6.96 -12.16 -8.90
C PRO A 9 -6.71 -13.67 -8.93
N GLN A 10 -7.46 -14.40 -9.73
CA GLN A 10 -7.35 -15.87 -9.89
C GLN A 10 -6.48 -16.30 -11.08
N ALA A 11 -6.10 -15.37 -11.98
CA ALA A 11 -5.34 -15.69 -13.18
C ALA A 11 -3.82 -15.72 -12.98
N SER A 12 -3.33 -15.35 -11.81
CA SER A 12 -1.90 -15.23 -11.48
C SER A 12 -1.12 -14.35 -12.48
N MET A 13 -1.78 -13.42 -13.13
CA MET A 13 -1.24 -12.59 -14.20
C MET A 13 -1.58 -11.11 -13.98
N GLY A 14 -0.56 -10.28 -14.08
CA GLY A 14 -0.68 -8.82 -14.04
C GLY A 14 0.23 -8.17 -15.07
N TYR A 15 0.16 -6.84 -15.13
CA TYR A 15 0.95 -6.05 -16.06
C TYR A 15 1.45 -4.75 -15.42
N VAL A 16 2.66 -4.38 -15.80
CA VAL A 16 3.18 -3.01 -15.62
C VAL A 16 3.01 -2.30 -16.95
N VAL A 17 2.17 -1.26 -16.98
CA VAL A 17 1.70 -0.63 -18.21
C VAL A 17 2.10 0.85 -18.23
N PRO A 18 3.00 1.29 -19.13
CA PRO A 18 3.25 2.70 -19.34
C PRO A 18 2.07 3.35 -20.08
N VAL A 19 1.53 4.42 -19.52
CA VAL A 19 0.45 5.22 -20.12
C VAL A 19 0.98 6.62 -20.43
N GLN A 20 1.12 6.93 -21.69
CA GLN A 20 1.68 8.21 -22.16
C GLN A 20 0.66 9.36 -22.11
N ASN A 21 -0.61 9.05 -22.34
CA ASN A 21 -1.69 10.03 -22.35
C ASN A 21 -2.87 9.51 -21.52
N ILE A 22 -3.33 10.33 -20.58
CA ILE A 22 -4.52 10.04 -19.74
C ILE A 22 -5.78 10.65 -20.41
N ALA A 23 -5.79 10.77 -21.72
CA ALA A 23 -6.96 11.19 -22.46
C ALA A 23 -7.98 10.04 -22.55
N GLU A 24 -9.23 10.40 -22.87
CA GLU A 24 -10.32 9.45 -23.04
C GLU A 24 -9.92 8.24 -23.93
N GLY A 25 -10.22 7.04 -23.46
CA GLY A 25 -9.94 5.82 -24.20
C GLY A 25 -9.75 4.59 -23.32
N ASN A 26 -9.00 3.63 -23.84
CA ASN A 26 -8.64 2.41 -23.14
C ASN A 26 -7.14 2.35 -22.90
N VAL A 27 -6.72 1.75 -21.78
CA VAL A 27 -5.32 1.42 -21.54
C VAL A 27 -4.83 0.46 -22.63
N SER A 28 -3.74 0.85 -23.31
CA SER A 28 -3.09 0.00 -24.30
C SER A 28 -2.05 -0.90 -23.65
N PHE A 29 -2.07 -2.18 -23.96
CA PHE A 29 -1.10 -3.16 -23.49
C PHE A 29 0.05 -3.41 -24.46
N SER A 30 0.16 -2.64 -25.57
CA SER A 30 1.20 -2.85 -26.59
C SER A 30 2.63 -2.75 -26.06
N ASN A 31 2.85 -1.90 -25.04
CA ASN A 31 4.14 -1.70 -24.38
C ASN A 31 4.12 -2.18 -22.92
N ALA A 32 3.19 -3.07 -22.56
CA ALA A 32 3.07 -3.60 -21.22
C ALA A 32 4.11 -4.71 -20.96
N HIS A 33 4.51 -4.83 -19.71
CA HIS A 33 5.35 -5.92 -19.23
C HIS A 33 4.51 -6.85 -18.37
N GLU A 34 4.44 -8.12 -18.76
CA GLU A 34 3.75 -9.14 -17.97
C GLU A 34 4.53 -9.43 -16.68
N VAL A 35 3.78 -9.51 -15.57
CA VAL A 35 4.25 -9.87 -14.22
C VAL A 35 3.24 -10.84 -13.59
N LYS A 36 3.50 -11.30 -12.38
CA LYS A 36 2.50 -12.06 -11.61
C LYS A 36 1.35 -11.17 -11.16
N SER A 37 0.27 -11.77 -10.67
CA SER A 37 -0.90 -11.04 -10.14
C SER A 37 -0.55 -10.16 -8.93
N THR A 38 -1.43 -9.23 -8.62
CA THR A 38 -1.26 -8.25 -7.53
C THR A 38 0.05 -7.47 -7.57
N PRO A 39 0.43 -6.89 -8.73
CA PRO A 39 1.66 -6.12 -8.82
C PRO A 39 1.55 -4.78 -8.11
N TYR A 40 2.62 -4.37 -7.43
CA TYR A 40 2.78 -3.04 -6.84
C TYR A 40 4.04 -2.38 -7.38
N LEU A 41 4.14 -1.06 -7.25
CA LEU A 41 5.23 -0.27 -7.81
C LEU A 41 6.04 0.41 -6.71
N ALA A 42 7.34 0.47 -6.93
CA ALA A 42 8.23 1.38 -6.22
C ALA A 42 9.06 2.14 -7.26
N THR A 43 9.52 3.35 -6.92
CA THR A 43 10.27 4.18 -7.86
C THR A 43 11.49 4.81 -7.21
N TYR A 44 12.51 5.04 -8.03
CA TYR A 44 13.67 5.84 -7.66
C TYR A 44 14.24 6.47 -8.92
N LYS A 45 14.17 7.79 -9.05
CA LYS A 45 14.53 8.53 -10.28
C LYS A 45 13.75 7.96 -11.49
N ASP A 46 14.45 7.52 -12.53
CA ASP A 46 13.85 6.87 -13.70
C ASP A 46 13.71 5.34 -13.56
N TRP A 47 14.05 4.79 -12.41
CA TRP A 47 13.83 3.37 -12.14
C TRP A 47 12.43 3.12 -11.62
N VAL A 48 11.82 2.09 -12.18
CA VAL A 48 10.52 1.57 -11.76
C VAL A 48 10.72 0.12 -11.35
N PHE A 49 10.23 -0.24 -10.17
CA PHE A 49 10.29 -1.60 -9.67
C PHE A 49 8.87 -2.15 -9.57
N SER A 50 8.67 -3.38 -10.03
CA SER A 50 7.44 -4.13 -9.78
C SER A 50 7.69 -5.17 -8.70
N ILE A 51 6.81 -5.19 -7.71
CA ILE A 51 6.81 -6.09 -6.56
C ILE A 51 5.58 -6.97 -6.69
N GLY A 52 5.73 -8.28 -6.60
CA GLY A 52 4.64 -9.24 -6.82
C GLY A 52 3.75 -9.51 -5.59
N GLY A 53 3.89 -8.74 -4.51
CA GLY A 53 3.08 -8.95 -3.30
C GLY A 53 3.16 -10.39 -2.80
N ALA A 54 2.01 -11.05 -2.66
CA ALA A 54 1.91 -12.46 -2.23
C ALA A 54 1.93 -13.48 -3.38
N ALA A 55 2.21 -13.04 -4.61
CA ALA A 55 2.16 -13.90 -5.81
C ALA A 55 3.52 -14.15 -6.44
N ASP A 56 4.54 -13.37 -6.09
CA ASP A 56 5.89 -13.49 -6.64
C ASP A 56 6.97 -13.19 -5.59
N ALA A 57 8.03 -13.97 -5.60
CA ALA A 57 9.22 -13.77 -4.76
C ALA A 57 10.20 -12.73 -5.36
N ASN A 58 9.94 -12.25 -6.56
CA ASN A 58 10.87 -11.41 -7.31
C ASN A 58 10.47 -9.92 -7.24
N VAL A 59 11.51 -9.10 -7.34
CA VAL A 59 11.41 -7.68 -7.70
C VAL A 59 11.98 -7.54 -9.11
N TYR A 60 11.22 -6.91 -10.01
CA TYR A 60 11.63 -6.61 -11.37
C TYR A 60 11.96 -5.14 -11.48
N LYS A 61 13.07 -4.82 -12.16
CA LYS A 61 13.51 -3.45 -12.43
C LYS A 61 13.26 -3.08 -13.88
N TYR A 62 12.74 -1.90 -14.09
CA TYR A 62 12.58 -1.23 -15.38
C TYR A 62 13.23 0.15 -15.35
N ILE A 63 13.67 0.63 -16.48
CA ILE A 63 14.08 2.01 -16.72
C ILE A 63 12.99 2.71 -17.51
N ARG A 64 12.52 3.84 -17.02
CA ARG A 64 11.59 4.70 -17.74
C ARG A 64 12.38 5.51 -18.78
N ASN A 65 12.04 5.33 -20.04
CA ASN A 65 12.62 6.04 -21.17
C ASN A 65 12.01 7.44 -21.32
N ASP A 66 12.69 8.31 -22.09
CA ASP A 66 12.22 9.69 -22.35
C ASP A 66 10.86 9.72 -23.07
N ASP A 67 10.55 8.71 -23.89
CA ASP A 67 9.28 8.55 -24.56
C ASP A 67 8.17 7.99 -23.65
N GLY A 68 8.47 7.75 -22.37
CA GLY A 68 7.55 7.22 -21.38
C GLY A 68 7.39 5.70 -21.41
N THR A 69 8.04 4.98 -22.31
CA THR A 69 8.07 3.50 -22.31
C THR A 69 8.96 2.95 -21.20
N LEU A 70 8.90 1.65 -20.97
CA LEU A 70 9.73 0.95 -19.99
C LEU A 70 10.65 -0.04 -20.68
N THR A 71 11.92 -0.09 -20.23
CA THR A 71 12.88 -1.13 -20.63
C THR A 71 13.21 -1.99 -19.44
N LYS A 72 13.01 -3.32 -19.53
CA LYS A 72 13.37 -4.26 -18.46
C LYS A 72 14.89 -4.22 -18.24
N ALA A 73 15.32 -3.99 -16.98
CA ALA A 73 16.72 -3.74 -16.64
C ALA A 73 17.28 -4.76 -15.62
N GLY A 74 16.47 -5.68 -15.13
CA GLY A 74 16.93 -6.72 -14.21
C GLY A 74 15.83 -7.27 -13.32
N GLN A 75 16.21 -8.23 -12.48
CA GLN A 75 15.35 -8.80 -11.46
C GLN A 75 16.18 -9.41 -10.33
N ILE A 76 15.58 -9.53 -9.15
CA ILE A 76 16.18 -10.19 -8.00
C ILE A 76 15.11 -11.01 -7.25
N GLN A 77 15.46 -12.22 -6.82
CA GLN A 77 14.63 -12.99 -5.90
C GLN A 77 14.87 -12.53 -4.46
N ILE A 78 13.79 -12.14 -3.78
CA ILE A 78 13.83 -11.63 -2.40
C ILE A 78 13.58 -12.75 -1.41
N ASP A 79 12.37 -13.32 -1.38
CA ASP A 79 12.05 -14.43 -0.50
C ASP A 79 12.35 -15.77 -1.22
N ARG A 80 13.09 -16.66 -0.55
CA ARG A 80 13.47 -17.96 -1.08
C ARG A 80 12.57 -19.08 -0.57
N MET A 81 11.73 -18.80 0.41
CA MET A 81 10.86 -19.78 1.06
C MET A 81 9.42 -19.71 0.56
N ALA A 82 8.99 -18.51 0.09
CA ALA A 82 7.64 -18.33 -0.41
C ALA A 82 7.60 -17.32 -1.56
N PRO A 83 6.58 -17.37 -2.43
CA PRO A 83 6.38 -16.36 -3.48
C PRO A 83 5.80 -15.06 -2.90
N MET A 84 6.60 -14.38 -2.06
CA MET A 84 6.16 -13.19 -1.36
C MET A 84 7.27 -12.15 -1.23
N VAL A 85 6.94 -10.89 -1.57
CA VAL A 85 7.72 -9.71 -1.20
C VAL A 85 6.76 -8.73 -0.53
N GLY A 86 7.03 -8.36 0.71
CA GLY A 86 6.14 -7.47 1.44
C GLY A 86 6.19 -6.04 0.91
N ASN A 87 7.38 -5.49 0.84
CA ASN A 87 7.64 -4.13 0.34
C ASN A 87 9.11 -3.98 -0.05
N MET A 88 9.44 -2.90 -0.76
CA MET A 88 10.82 -2.48 -1.02
C MET A 88 10.96 -0.97 -1.02
N LEU A 89 12.18 -0.50 -0.78
CA LEU A 89 12.56 0.91 -0.99
C LEU A 89 14.02 1.01 -1.40
N VAL A 90 14.34 2.06 -2.15
CA VAL A 90 15.70 2.38 -2.57
C VAL A 90 16.25 3.50 -1.69
N VAL A 91 17.41 3.25 -1.07
CA VAL A 91 18.13 4.27 -0.29
C VAL A 91 18.98 5.16 -1.22
N ASN A 92 19.70 4.51 -2.15
CA ASN A 92 20.54 5.16 -3.18
C ASN A 92 20.83 4.16 -4.29
N GLU A 93 21.68 4.56 -5.28
CA GLU A 93 21.99 3.70 -6.44
C GLU A 93 22.70 2.38 -6.10
N THR A 94 23.25 2.25 -4.90
CA THR A 94 23.99 1.03 -4.48
C THR A 94 23.34 0.28 -3.33
N LYS A 95 22.26 0.83 -2.74
CA LYS A 95 21.60 0.23 -1.59
C LYS A 95 20.08 0.34 -1.67
N ALA A 96 19.42 -0.78 -1.53
CA ALA A 96 17.97 -0.93 -1.40
C ALA A 96 17.64 -2.00 -0.36
N TYR A 97 16.44 -1.91 0.20
CA TYR A 97 15.88 -2.91 1.11
C TYR A 97 14.62 -3.52 0.51
N ALA A 98 14.43 -4.81 0.74
CA ALA A 98 13.17 -5.50 0.46
C ALA A 98 12.85 -6.48 1.59
N SER A 99 11.59 -6.52 2.02
CA SER A 99 11.16 -7.44 3.06
C SER A 99 10.84 -8.82 2.51
N ALA A 100 11.39 -9.85 3.17
CA ALA A 100 11.13 -11.26 2.95
C ALA A 100 10.38 -11.83 4.18
N PRO A 101 9.03 -11.72 4.19
CA PRO A 101 8.24 -11.97 5.39
C PRO A 101 8.35 -13.41 5.91
N VAL A 102 8.39 -14.39 5.01
CA VAL A 102 8.42 -15.81 5.40
C VAL A 102 9.82 -16.25 5.84
N GLU A 103 10.89 -15.68 5.26
CA GLU A 103 12.25 -15.86 5.76
C GLU A 103 12.53 -15.11 7.06
N ASN A 104 11.64 -14.20 7.49
CA ASN A 104 11.86 -13.27 8.62
C ASN A 104 13.13 -12.41 8.44
N LYS A 105 13.33 -11.90 7.24
CA LYS A 105 14.51 -11.13 6.87
C LYS A 105 14.17 -9.85 6.14
N ILE A 106 15.11 -8.92 6.16
CA ILE A 106 15.14 -7.81 5.22
C ILE A 106 16.36 -8.02 4.34
N VAL A 107 16.12 -8.17 3.05
CA VAL A 107 17.17 -8.34 2.04
C VAL A 107 17.75 -6.98 1.72
N ILE A 108 19.08 -6.89 1.71
CA ILE A 108 19.85 -5.74 1.24
C ILE A 108 20.38 -6.08 -0.15
N PHE A 109 20.16 -5.20 -1.11
CA PHE A 109 20.64 -5.42 -2.47
C PHE A 109 21.11 -4.12 -3.14
N ASN A 110 21.91 -4.26 -4.17
CA ASN A 110 22.32 -3.16 -5.03
C ASN A 110 21.27 -2.99 -6.14
N PRO A 111 20.47 -1.89 -6.14
CA PRO A 111 19.41 -1.71 -7.13
C PRO A 111 19.96 -1.36 -8.54
N THR A 112 21.24 -1.01 -8.70
CA THR A 112 21.88 -0.87 -10.02
C THR A 112 22.11 -2.23 -10.67
N THR A 113 22.70 -3.18 -9.95
CA THR A 113 23.07 -4.51 -10.48
C THR A 113 21.99 -5.57 -10.24
N MET A 114 21.00 -5.28 -9.38
CA MET A 114 19.98 -6.23 -8.91
C MET A 114 20.59 -7.47 -8.21
N GLU A 115 21.69 -7.28 -7.48
CA GLU A 115 22.39 -8.32 -6.75
C GLU A 115 22.24 -8.15 -5.24
N ARG A 116 21.98 -9.25 -4.53
CA ARG A 116 21.93 -9.26 -3.06
C ARG A 116 23.31 -8.95 -2.50
N THR A 117 23.41 -7.95 -1.61
CA THR A 117 24.64 -7.51 -0.95
C THR A 117 24.69 -7.87 0.52
N GLY A 118 23.55 -8.17 1.13
CA GLY A 118 23.44 -8.55 2.54
C GLY A 118 22.01 -8.88 2.95
N GLU A 119 21.85 -9.09 4.23
CA GLU A 119 20.53 -9.30 4.84
C GLU A 119 20.55 -8.90 6.31
N ILE A 120 19.39 -8.51 6.84
CA ILE A 120 19.12 -8.30 8.26
C ILE A 120 18.26 -9.46 8.73
N ASP A 121 18.84 -10.33 9.56
CA ASP A 121 18.17 -11.48 10.14
C ASP A 121 17.36 -11.05 11.37
N LEU A 122 16.07 -11.39 11.42
CA LEU A 122 15.12 -11.00 12.45
C LEU A 122 14.59 -12.20 13.26
N VAL A 123 15.22 -13.37 13.17
CA VAL A 123 14.76 -14.60 13.87
C VAL A 123 14.89 -14.53 15.41
N ASP A 124 15.56 -13.51 15.95
CA ASP A 124 15.62 -13.31 17.41
C ASP A 124 14.24 -13.01 17.98
N THR A 125 13.83 -13.75 19.00
CA THR A 125 12.49 -13.67 19.61
C THR A 125 12.12 -12.27 20.12
N LYS A 126 13.11 -11.43 20.47
CA LYS A 126 12.86 -10.04 20.89
C LYS A 126 12.26 -9.16 19.78
N TRP A 127 12.41 -9.56 18.52
CA TRP A 127 11.85 -8.87 17.37
C TRP A 127 10.47 -9.40 16.94
N CYS A 128 10.03 -10.55 17.47
CA CYS A 128 8.74 -11.11 17.15
C CYS A 128 7.58 -10.18 17.50
N VAL A 129 6.49 -10.30 16.74
CA VAL A 129 5.21 -9.70 17.12
C VAL A 129 4.75 -10.29 18.45
N ASP A 130 4.22 -9.46 19.34
CA ASP A 130 3.83 -9.90 20.67
C ASP A 130 2.78 -11.03 20.61
N GLY A 131 3.06 -12.11 21.33
CA GLY A 131 2.23 -13.31 21.33
C GLY A 131 2.42 -14.20 20.09
N SER A 132 3.50 -13.99 19.32
CA SER A 132 3.90 -14.86 18.20
C SER A 132 5.36 -15.31 18.33
N ASN A 133 5.80 -16.18 17.44
CA ASN A 133 7.18 -16.64 17.33
C ASN A 133 7.86 -16.11 16.03
N THR A 134 7.27 -15.13 15.39
CA THR A 134 7.79 -14.56 14.15
C THR A 134 7.64 -13.04 14.11
N PRO A 135 8.62 -12.29 13.58
CA PRO A 135 8.49 -10.87 13.30
C PRO A 135 7.64 -10.58 12.08
N ASN A 136 7.71 -11.42 11.05
CA ASN A 136 7.03 -11.26 9.78
C ASN A 136 7.13 -9.81 9.24
N PRO A 137 8.31 -9.34 8.79
CA PRO A 137 8.52 -7.97 8.33
C PRO A 137 7.80 -7.76 7.00
N ILE A 138 6.97 -6.72 6.89
CA ILE A 138 6.21 -6.42 5.67
C ILE A 138 6.45 -5.00 5.19
N GLY A 139 5.88 -4.01 5.85
CA GLY A 139 5.99 -2.61 5.45
C GLY A 139 7.37 -2.03 5.69
N LEU A 140 7.88 -1.24 4.76
CA LEU A 140 9.18 -0.55 4.89
C LEU A 140 9.01 0.94 4.64
N PHE A 141 9.63 1.78 5.48
CA PHE A 141 9.73 3.21 5.26
C PHE A 141 11.06 3.75 5.79
N LEU A 142 11.68 4.64 5.03
CA LEU A 142 12.91 5.31 5.42
C LEU A 142 12.61 6.75 5.84
N ARG A 143 12.93 7.10 7.09
CA ARG A 143 12.96 8.49 7.56
C ARG A 143 14.32 8.77 8.17
N ASP A 144 15.01 9.75 7.63
CA ASP A 144 16.40 10.07 7.97
C ASP A 144 17.29 8.82 7.78
N ASP A 145 18.04 8.42 8.80
CA ASP A 145 18.89 7.22 8.78
C ASP A 145 18.24 5.99 9.41
N ILE A 146 16.93 6.03 9.65
CA ILE A 146 16.18 4.94 10.29
C ILE A 146 15.23 4.30 9.31
N LEU A 147 15.36 2.98 9.12
CA LEU A 147 14.37 2.16 8.43
C LEU A 147 13.32 1.71 9.44
N TYR A 148 12.08 2.13 9.23
CA TYR A 148 10.90 1.69 9.97
C TYR A 148 10.30 0.47 9.28
N VAL A 149 10.18 -0.63 10.01
CA VAL A 149 9.70 -1.92 9.49
C VAL A 149 8.41 -2.28 10.19
N GLY A 150 7.31 -2.31 9.44
CA GLY A 150 6.03 -2.81 9.93
C GLY A 150 6.09 -4.33 10.10
N LEU A 151 5.84 -4.78 11.33
CA LEU A 151 5.79 -6.20 11.66
C LEU A 151 4.34 -6.65 11.79
N GLY A 152 4.01 -7.83 11.27
CA GLY A 152 2.66 -8.35 11.38
C GLY A 152 2.60 -9.85 11.26
N TYR A 153 1.78 -10.45 12.09
CA TYR A 153 1.56 -11.88 12.07
C TYR A 153 0.07 -12.18 12.02
N PHE A 154 -0.31 -12.90 10.97
CA PHE A 154 -1.66 -13.43 10.82
C PHE A 154 -1.63 -14.90 11.20
N GLU A 155 -2.30 -15.22 12.29
CA GLU A 155 -2.46 -16.62 12.74
C GLU A 155 -3.22 -17.45 11.71
N ASN A 156 -4.32 -16.88 11.24
CA ASN A 156 -5.12 -17.37 10.12
C ASN A 156 -5.69 -16.13 9.44
N MET A 157 -5.27 -15.83 8.20
CA MET A 157 -5.85 -14.69 7.48
C MET A 157 -7.38 -14.69 7.60
N PRO A 158 -8.04 -13.61 7.99
CA PRO A 158 -7.50 -12.25 8.20
C PRO A 158 -7.18 -11.90 9.67
N ILE A 159 -7.08 -12.87 10.57
CA ILE A 159 -6.89 -12.64 12.02
C ILE A 159 -5.42 -12.33 12.31
N CYS A 160 -5.11 -11.09 12.71
CA CYS A 160 -3.77 -10.71 13.13
C CYS A 160 -3.62 -10.64 14.65
N LYS A 161 -2.39 -10.62 15.14
CA LYS A 161 -2.08 -10.28 16.54
C LYS A 161 -2.37 -8.82 16.80
N LYS A 162 -2.85 -8.51 18.01
CA LYS A 162 -3.18 -7.15 18.43
C LYS A 162 -1.94 -6.27 18.49
N GLY A 163 -2.09 -5.02 18.09
CA GLY A 163 -1.07 -3.97 18.16
C GLY A 163 -0.39 -3.66 16.84
N ALA A 164 0.05 -2.44 16.72
CA ALA A 164 0.90 -1.95 15.64
C ALA A 164 2.36 -2.09 16.09
N HIS A 165 3.08 -3.05 15.51
CA HIS A 165 4.48 -3.34 15.85
C HIS A 165 5.39 -2.74 14.79
N ILE A 166 6.34 -1.92 15.19
CA ILE A 166 7.36 -1.33 14.32
C ILE A 166 8.74 -1.66 14.85
N LEU A 167 9.58 -2.22 13.99
CA LEU A 167 11.00 -2.38 14.24
C LEU A 167 11.76 -1.21 13.62
N LEU A 168 12.66 -0.62 14.38
CA LEU A 168 13.58 0.43 13.91
C LEU A 168 14.93 -0.19 13.61
N VAL A 169 15.49 0.11 12.45
CA VAL A 169 16.79 -0.35 12.01
C VAL A 169 17.66 0.86 11.64
N ASP A 170 18.90 0.89 12.13
CA ASP A 170 19.91 1.86 11.73
C ASP A 170 20.44 1.50 10.33
N THR A 171 20.26 2.39 9.35
CA THR A 171 20.65 2.12 7.96
C THR A 171 22.15 2.27 7.69
N LYS A 172 22.92 2.85 8.63
CA LYS A 172 24.38 2.95 8.52
C LYS A 172 25.07 1.64 8.91
N THR A 173 24.48 0.93 9.86
CA THR A 173 25.03 -0.32 10.41
C THR A 173 24.24 -1.55 9.99
N ASP A 174 23.05 -1.37 9.41
CA ASP A 174 22.08 -2.42 9.07
C ASP A 174 21.70 -3.30 10.28
N LYS A 175 21.59 -2.68 11.44
CA LYS A 175 21.28 -3.39 12.70
C LYS A 175 19.96 -2.91 13.29
N PRO A 176 19.11 -3.84 13.79
CA PRO A 176 17.94 -3.50 14.57
C PRO A 176 18.31 -2.71 15.83
N ILE A 177 17.60 -1.59 16.08
CA ILE A 177 17.78 -0.71 17.22
C ILE A 177 16.83 -1.09 18.36
N LYS A 178 15.52 -1.06 18.05
CA LYS A 178 14.45 -1.37 19.00
C LYS A 178 13.15 -1.72 18.26
N LYS A 179 12.25 -2.41 18.96
CA LYS A 179 10.85 -2.60 18.58
C LYS A 179 9.97 -1.70 19.44
N ILE A 180 9.01 -1.04 18.82
CA ILE A 180 7.98 -0.25 19.49
C ILE A 180 6.60 -0.83 19.17
N VAL A 181 5.65 -0.67 20.10
CA VAL A 181 4.30 -1.21 19.96
C VAL A 181 3.26 -0.20 20.43
N ASP A 182 2.15 -0.11 19.68
CA ASP A 182 0.96 0.64 20.10
C ASP A 182 -0.29 -0.24 19.93
N TYR A 183 -1.08 -0.38 21.00
CA TYR A 183 -2.25 -1.26 21.03
C TYR A 183 -3.57 -0.55 20.72
N ARG A 184 -3.55 0.75 20.41
CA ARG A 184 -4.75 1.50 20.03
C ARG A 184 -5.26 1.11 18.66
N LEU A 185 -4.35 0.72 17.74
CA LEU A 185 -4.65 0.15 16.43
C LEU A 185 -3.86 -1.15 16.25
N SER A 186 -4.15 -1.89 15.19
CA SER A 186 -3.52 -3.19 14.97
C SER A 186 -2.99 -3.34 13.54
N SER A 187 -1.92 -4.14 13.40
CA SER A 187 -1.32 -4.56 12.14
C SER A 187 -0.77 -3.42 11.28
N ALA A 188 0.44 -2.97 11.59
CA ALA A 188 1.20 -1.98 10.80
C ALA A 188 1.89 -2.63 9.58
N THR A 189 1.17 -3.47 8.82
CA THR A 189 1.73 -4.37 7.80
C THR A 189 1.17 -4.10 6.42
N VAL A 190 1.19 -2.85 5.98
CA VAL A 190 0.68 -2.50 4.65
C VAL A 190 1.61 -3.07 3.57
N ILE A 191 1.09 -3.99 2.76
CA ILE A 191 1.77 -4.54 1.59
C ILE A 191 1.57 -3.60 0.41
N GLY A 192 2.66 -3.24 -0.28
CA GLY A 192 2.58 -2.48 -1.53
C GLY A 192 2.09 -1.05 -1.33
N VAL A 193 0.93 -0.74 -1.89
CA VAL A 193 0.37 0.61 -1.98
C VAL A 193 -0.09 1.17 -0.64
N GLY A 194 0.12 2.47 -0.43
CA GLY A 194 -0.44 3.17 0.72
C GLY A 194 0.25 2.83 2.03
N GLY A 195 1.55 2.67 1.97
CA GLY A 195 2.41 2.45 3.14
C GLY A 195 2.56 3.68 4.02
N MET A 196 3.52 3.60 4.93
CA MET A 196 3.89 4.71 5.79
C MET A 196 4.26 5.94 4.97
N PHE A 197 4.01 7.12 5.50
CA PHE A 197 4.35 8.39 4.84
C PHE A 197 4.73 9.45 5.88
N VAL A 198 5.37 10.52 5.44
CA VAL A 198 5.66 11.70 6.26
C VAL A 198 4.86 12.89 5.77
N ASP A 199 4.49 13.76 6.70
CA ASP A 199 3.92 15.08 6.37
C ASP A 199 5.02 16.16 6.20
N GLU A 200 4.62 17.41 5.99
CA GLU A 200 5.50 18.56 5.80
C GLU A 200 6.35 18.90 7.03
N LYS A 201 5.98 18.37 8.20
CA LYS A 201 6.73 18.51 9.46
C LYS A 201 7.70 17.36 9.69
N ASN A 202 7.77 16.42 8.74
CA ASN A 202 8.48 15.15 8.87
C ASN A 202 7.95 14.25 10.00
N ASP A 203 6.68 14.44 10.40
CA ASP A 203 6.00 13.48 11.27
C ASP A 203 5.67 12.22 10.45
N LEU A 204 6.03 11.05 10.96
CA LEU A 204 5.79 9.76 10.29
C LEU A 204 4.43 9.20 10.69
N TYR A 205 3.60 8.92 9.70
CA TYR A 205 2.30 8.28 9.87
C TYR A 205 2.37 6.80 9.49
N ILE A 206 1.76 5.99 10.32
CA ILE A 206 1.79 4.53 10.23
C ILE A 206 0.37 4.02 10.05
N PRO A 207 0.01 3.61 8.81
CA PRO A 207 -1.26 2.95 8.54
C PRO A 207 -1.36 1.59 9.22
N CYS A 208 -2.52 1.31 9.79
CA CYS A 208 -2.84 0.05 10.45
C CYS A 208 -4.09 -0.57 9.82
N TRP A 209 -4.04 -1.87 9.51
CA TRP A 209 -5.13 -2.59 8.84
C TRP A 209 -6.19 -3.16 9.77
N GLY A 210 -5.87 -3.31 11.06
CA GLY A 210 -6.69 -4.13 11.95
C GLY A 210 -6.66 -5.61 11.55
N SER A 211 -7.69 -6.35 11.94
CA SER A 211 -7.93 -7.74 11.48
C SER A 211 -9.05 -7.76 10.45
N TYR A 212 -9.03 -6.87 9.46
CA TYR A 212 -10.07 -6.72 8.43
C TYR A 212 -11.50 -6.60 9.02
N GLY A 213 -11.62 -6.08 10.26
CA GLY A 213 -12.88 -5.97 10.97
C GLY A 213 -13.45 -7.28 11.55
N TYR A 214 -12.74 -8.40 11.41
CA TYR A 214 -13.20 -9.69 11.94
C TYR A 214 -12.97 -9.88 13.44
N VAL A 215 -12.06 -9.11 14.02
CA VAL A 215 -11.76 -9.18 15.47
C VAL A 215 -12.19 -7.88 16.14
N PRO A 216 -13.10 -7.93 17.11
CA PRO A 216 -13.44 -6.76 17.92
C PRO A 216 -12.18 -6.12 18.54
N ASP A 217 -12.19 -4.81 18.69
CA ASP A 217 -11.10 -4.02 19.29
C ASP A 217 -9.74 -4.08 18.55
N GLN A 218 -9.73 -4.55 17.30
CA GLN A 218 -8.57 -4.47 16.41
C GLN A 218 -8.88 -3.53 15.25
N TYR A 219 -8.69 -2.24 15.47
CA TYR A 219 -9.12 -1.17 14.60
C TYR A 219 -8.10 -0.82 13.51
N CYS A 220 -8.61 -0.31 12.36
CA CYS A 220 -7.85 0.34 11.32
C CYS A 220 -7.69 1.83 11.57
N GLY A 221 -6.63 2.42 11.03
CA GLY A 221 -6.43 3.87 11.10
C GLY A 221 -4.97 4.26 10.97
N LEU A 222 -4.65 5.45 11.49
CA LEU A 222 -3.30 6.01 11.48
C LEU A 222 -2.79 6.25 12.90
N LEU A 223 -1.57 5.81 13.16
CA LEU A 223 -0.74 6.24 14.28
C LEU A 223 0.33 7.21 13.78
N ARG A 224 1.01 7.91 14.69
CA ARG A 224 2.05 8.88 14.35
C ARG A 224 3.29 8.68 15.21
N ILE A 225 4.46 8.97 14.61
CA ILE A 225 5.73 9.18 15.31
C ILE A 225 6.20 10.58 14.94
N LYS A 226 6.31 11.48 15.93
CA LYS A 226 6.72 12.88 15.68
C LYS A 226 8.13 12.96 15.10
N ASN A 227 8.39 14.04 14.39
CA ASN A 227 9.72 14.35 13.89
C ASN A 227 10.75 14.40 15.06
N GLY A 228 11.90 13.78 14.85
CA GLY A 228 12.94 13.66 15.89
C GLY A 228 12.65 12.62 16.97
N GLU A 229 11.45 12.02 16.99
CA GLU A 229 11.09 10.96 17.94
C GLU A 229 11.16 9.57 17.28
N THR A 230 11.26 8.54 18.14
CA THR A 230 11.34 7.14 17.73
C THR A 230 10.33 6.25 18.44
N ASP A 231 9.35 6.85 19.14
CA ASP A 231 8.23 6.18 19.79
C ASP A 231 6.91 6.76 19.29
N PHE A 232 5.83 5.97 19.41
CA PHE A 232 4.50 6.43 19.02
C PHE A 232 4.06 7.64 19.84
N ASP A 233 3.50 8.62 19.14
CA ASP A 233 2.83 9.77 19.73
C ASP A 233 1.55 9.32 20.45
N ARG A 234 1.52 9.47 21.76
CA ARG A 234 0.38 9.05 22.60
C ARG A 234 -0.86 9.93 22.42
N ASP A 235 -0.68 11.16 21.92
CA ASP A 235 -1.75 12.12 21.74
C ASP A 235 -2.42 12.03 20.37
N TYR A 236 -1.88 11.20 19.46
CA TYR A 236 -2.42 11.03 18.11
C TYR A 236 -2.86 9.58 17.85
N CYS A 237 -4.12 9.43 17.46
CA CYS A 237 -4.68 8.18 16.94
C CYS A 237 -5.90 8.51 16.07
N PHE A 238 -5.78 8.37 14.76
CA PHE A 238 -6.91 8.55 13.86
C PHE A 238 -7.56 7.18 13.58
N ASN A 239 -8.44 6.76 14.48
CA ASN A 239 -9.21 5.52 14.33
C ASN A 239 -10.28 5.71 13.24
N LEU A 240 -10.23 4.92 12.16
CA LEU A 240 -11.14 5.03 11.02
C LEU A 240 -12.33 4.08 11.11
N THR A 241 -12.22 3.01 11.88
CA THR A 241 -13.26 1.95 11.96
C THR A 241 -14.16 2.08 13.18
N ASP A 242 -13.65 2.56 14.32
CA ASP A 242 -14.48 2.80 15.52
C ASP A 242 -15.08 4.21 15.53
N ARG A 243 -15.82 4.51 14.46
CA ARG A 243 -16.53 5.79 14.31
C ARG A 243 -17.74 5.65 13.38
N THR A 244 -18.57 6.69 13.36
CA THR A 244 -19.69 6.77 12.41
C THR A 244 -19.31 7.71 11.25
N TRP A 245 -19.49 7.25 10.02
CA TRP A 245 -19.24 7.98 8.79
C TRP A 245 -20.55 8.43 8.17
N GLN A 246 -20.73 9.74 8.00
CA GLN A 246 -21.88 10.29 7.28
C GLN A 246 -21.76 9.96 5.79
N GLY A 247 -22.87 9.63 5.13
CA GLY A 247 -22.91 9.25 3.72
C GLY A 247 -22.51 7.79 3.43
N VAL A 248 -22.09 7.03 4.45
CA VAL A 248 -21.83 5.61 4.34
C VAL A 248 -23.07 4.83 4.77
N GLU A 249 -23.48 3.85 3.97
CA GLU A 249 -24.58 2.95 4.31
C GLU A 249 -24.26 2.20 5.61
N GLY A 250 -25.18 2.24 6.58
CA GLY A 250 -24.96 1.72 7.94
C GLY A 250 -23.93 2.50 8.78
N GLY A 251 -23.32 3.54 8.23
CA GLY A 251 -22.39 4.45 8.93
C GLY A 251 -21.07 3.83 9.39
N LYS A 252 -20.72 2.62 8.94
CA LYS A 252 -19.54 1.89 9.41
C LYS A 252 -18.59 1.48 8.28
N LEU A 253 -17.30 1.57 8.57
CA LEU A 253 -16.24 0.92 7.81
C LEU A 253 -15.71 -0.27 8.59
N GLN A 254 -15.46 -1.37 7.89
CA GLN A 254 -14.89 -2.57 8.48
C GLN A 254 -13.35 -2.51 8.51
N TYR A 255 -12.76 -2.06 7.42
CA TYR A 255 -11.30 -1.85 7.33
C TYR A 255 -10.94 -0.90 6.20
N VAL A 256 -9.67 -0.50 6.16
CA VAL A 256 -9.04 0.33 5.13
C VAL A 256 -7.72 -0.31 4.73
N LEU A 257 -7.50 -0.59 3.45
CA LEU A 257 -6.29 -1.25 2.95
C LEU A 257 -5.28 -0.28 2.32
N SER A 258 -5.75 0.79 1.69
CA SER A 258 -4.95 1.67 0.86
C SER A 258 -5.09 3.11 1.35
N TYR A 259 -3.96 3.78 1.46
CA TYR A 259 -3.86 5.16 1.90
C TYR A 259 -2.96 5.94 0.94
N HIS A 260 -3.34 7.15 0.61
CA HIS A 260 -2.54 8.05 -0.21
C HIS A 260 -2.51 9.44 0.38
N TYR A 261 -1.36 9.89 0.85
CA TYR A 261 -1.15 11.24 1.34
C TYR A 261 -0.83 12.19 0.18
N ALA A 262 -1.61 13.25 0.04
CA ALA A 262 -1.49 14.21 -1.05
C ALA A 262 -0.96 15.59 -0.62
N GLY A 263 -0.37 15.65 0.58
CA GLY A 263 0.17 16.90 1.16
C GLY A 263 -0.85 17.73 1.91
N ASN A 264 -0.37 18.66 2.73
CA ASN A 264 -1.17 19.63 3.49
C ASN A 264 -2.26 19.00 4.38
N GLY A 265 -1.98 17.82 4.95
CA GLY A 265 -2.92 17.08 5.80
C GLY A 265 -3.97 16.29 5.02
N GLU A 266 -4.01 16.36 3.69
CA GLU A 266 -4.98 15.61 2.91
C GLU A 266 -4.55 14.16 2.68
N LEU A 267 -5.42 13.23 3.11
CA LEU A 267 -5.30 11.80 2.90
C LEU A 267 -6.49 11.29 2.10
N TYR A 268 -6.22 10.36 1.19
CA TYR A 268 -7.24 9.64 0.43
C TYR A 268 -7.15 8.15 0.70
N PHE A 269 -8.30 7.47 0.78
CA PHE A 269 -8.34 6.03 1.05
C PHE A 269 -9.62 5.37 0.54
N PHE A 270 -9.60 4.03 0.45
CA PHE A 270 -10.79 3.22 0.25
C PHE A 270 -11.21 2.59 1.57
N GLY A 271 -12.51 2.74 1.92
CA GLY A 271 -13.09 2.13 3.10
C GLY A 271 -14.10 1.05 2.74
N TYR A 272 -13.91 -0.15 3.27
CA TYR A 272 -14.79 -1.29 3.08
C TYR A 272 -16.03 -1.17 3.95
N CYS A 273 -17.21 -1.15 3.31
CA CYS A 273 -18.50 -1.01 3.98
C CYS A 273 -19.19 -2.37 4.10
N PRO A 274 -19.41 -2.88 5.33
CA PRO A 274 -20.01 -4.20 5.54
C PRO A 274 -21.49 -4.27 5.13
N ALA A 275 -22.19 -3.14 4.98
CA ALA A 275 -23.60 -3.11 4.55
C ALA A 275 -23.81 -3.66 3.12
N PHE A 276 -22.76 -3.78 2.33
CA PHE A 276 -22.84 -4.29 0.95
C PHE A 276 -22.23 -5.67 0.76
N ILE A 277 -21.95 -6.37 1.85
CA ILE A 277 -21.54 -7.78 1.78
C ILE A 277 -22.75 -8.62 1.32
N GLY A 278 -22.54 -9.44 0.30
CA GLY A 278 -23.59 -10.34 -0.22
C GLY A 278 -24.03 -11.40 0.81
N ALA A 279 -25.20 -11.99 0.59
CA ALA A 279 -25.78 -12.97 1.50
C ALA A 279 -24.94 -14.25 1.69
N SER A 280 -24.04 -14.56 0.75
CA SER A 280 -23.11 -15.69 0.80
C SER A 280 -21.81 -15.40 1.55
N GLY A 281 -21.67 -14.21 2.12
CA GLY A 281 -20.45 -13.73 2.75
C GLY A 281 -19.64 -12.80 1.83
N PRO A 282 -18.47 -12.30 2.29
CA PRO A 282 -17.66 -11.34 1.54
C PRO A 282 -17.16 -11.90 0.20
N ASP A 283 -17.47 -11.23 -0.89
CA ASP A 283 -16.85 -11.40 -2.20
C ASP A 283 -16.08 -10.13 -2.58
N TYR A 284 -14.80 -10.09 -2.26
CA TYR A 284 -13.95 -8.91 -2.47
C TYR A 284 -13.76 -8.54 -3.93
N ILE A 285 -14.03 -9.44 -4.86
CA ILE A 285 -13.87 -9.25 -6.31
C ILE A 285 -15.14 -8.69 -6.94
N ASN A 286 -16.28 -9.30 -6.61
CA ASN A 286 -17.54 -9.00 -7.28
C ASN A 286 -18.39 -7.95 -6.53
N ASP A 287 -18.41 -8.00 -5.19
CA ASP A 287 -19.18 -7.04 -4.40
C ASP A 287 -18.57 -5.63 -4.48
N LYS A 288 -19.39 -4.62 -4.72
CA LYS A 288 -18.98 -3.21 -4.70
C LYS A 288 -19.15 -2.63 -3.29
N THR A 289 -18.22 -3.00 -2.42
CA THR A 289 -18.27 -2.71 -0.98
C THR A 289 -17.52 -1.44 -0.59
N ASN A 290 -16.59 -0.96 -1.43
CA ASN A 290 -15.74 0.16 -1.05
C ASN A 290 -16.27 1.51 -1.51
N TYR A 291 -16.23 2.47 -0.59
CA TYR A 291 -16.29 3.90 -0.88
C TYR A 291 -14.89 4.50 -0.95
N ALA A 292 -14.73 5.57 -1.72
CA ALA A 292 -13.55 6.43 -1.69
C ALA A 292 -13.76 7.59 -0.69
N PHE A 293 -12.70 7.95 0.03
CA PHE A 293 -12.73 8.97 1.07
C PHE A 293 -11.63 10.00 0.87
N ARG A 294 -11.91 11.22 1.36
CA ARG A 294 -10.94 12.26 1.67
C ARG A 294 -10.93 12.48 3.18
N ALA A 295 -9.77 12.64 3.78
CA ALA A 295 -9.61 12.92 5.19
C ALA A 295 -8.60 14.03 5.46
N ASP A 296 -8.74 14.68 6.61
CA ASP A 296 -7.76 15.59 7.19
C ASP A 296 -7.09 14.88 8.38
N ILE A 297 -5.80 14.56 8.21
CA ILE A 297 -5.04 13.84 9.24
C ILE A 297 -4.73 14.68 10.47
N TYR A 298 -4.73 16.00 10.35
CA TYR A 298 -4.45 16.89 11.50
C TYR A 298 -5.67 17.04 12.41
N ASN A 299 -6.85 17.13 11.82
CA ASN A 299 -8.12 17.26 12.55
C ASN A 299 -8.81 15.92 12.80
N CYS A 300 -8.26 14.81 12.28
CA CYS A 300 -8.85 13.47 12.35
C CYS A 300 -10.31 13.45 11.86
N THR A 301 -10.62 14.15 10.76
CA THR A 301 -11.93 14.21 10.13
C THR A 301 -11.88 13.65 8.71
N GLY A 302 -13.03 13.40 8.10
CA GLY A 302 -13.08 12.95 6.72
C GLY A 302 -14.50 12.86 6.19
N GLU A 303 -14.62 12.72 4.88
CA GLU A 303 -15.85 12.67 4.11
C GLU A 303 -15.79 11.62 3.01
N VAL A 304 -16.96 11.11 2.63
CA VAL A 304 -17.11 10.23 1.46
C VAL A 304 -17.03 11.11 0.20
N LEU A 305 -16.30 10.63 -0.79
CA LEU A 305 -16.28 11.23 -2.12
C LEU A 305 -17.43 10.66 -2.96
N ASP A 306 -18.04 11.50 -3.79
CA ASP A 306 -19.17 11.14 -4.66
C ASP A 306 -18.73 10.35 -5.90
N PHE A 307 -18.00 9.26 -5.68
CA PHE A 307 -17.69 8.26 -6.70
C PHE A 307 -18.69 7.09 -6.68
N PRO A 308 -18.86 6.40 -7.82
CA PRO A 308 -19.46 5.06 -7.78
C PRO A 308 -18.65 4.15 -6.84
N ARG A 309 -19.35 3.27 -6.11
CA ARG A 309 -18.68 2.26 -5.27
C ARG A 309 -17.82 1.32 -6.10
N THR A 310 -16.77 0.81 -5.49
CA THR A 310 -15.81 -0.11 -6.11
C THR A 310 -15.69 -1.41 -5.32
N ASN A 311 -15.01 -2.40 -5.89
CA ASN A 311 -14.76 -3.69 -5.24
C ASN A 311 -13.73 -3.61 -4.12
N GLY A 312 -13.61 -4.67 -3.34
CA GLY A 312 -12.69 -4.77 -2.20
C GLY A 312 -11.20 -4.83 -2.58
N TYR A 313 -10.88 -5.06 -3.86
CA TYR A 313 -9.51 -5.10 -4.38
C TYR A 313 -9.00 -3.75 -4.90
N SER A 314 -9.86 -2.76 -5.07
CA SER A 314 -9.44 -1.43 -5.50
C SER A 314 -8.58 -0.76 -4.45
N CYS A 315 -7.34 -0.42 -4.80
CA CYS A 315 -6.38 0.16 -3.87
C CYS A 315 -5.53 1.28 -4.47
N ALA A 316 -5.49 1.44 -5.79
CA ALA A 316 -4.66 2.44 -6.45
C ALA A 316 -5.22 3.86 -6.26
N ILE A 317 -4.46 4.71 -5.60
CA ILE A 317 -4.73 6.15 -5.46
C ILE A 317 -3.42 6.90 -5.66
N ASN A 318 -3.41 7.95 -6.47
CA ASN A 318 -2.28 8.85 -6.60
C ASN A 318 -2.77 10.24 -7.03
N HIS A 319 -1.91 11.25 -6.96
CA HIS A 319 -2.28 12.61 -7.35
C HIS A 319 -1.22 13.27 -8.22
N LYS A 320 -1.67 14.25 -9.02
CA LYS A 320 -0.82 15.21 -9.70
C LYS A 320 -1.53 16.54 -9.71
N ASP A 321 -0.86 17.57 -9.26
CA ASP A 321 -1.41 18.92 -9.13
C ASP A 321 -2.72 18.92 -8.33
N ASN A 322 -3.82 19.39 -8.91
CA ASN A 322 -5.14 19.42 -8.27
C ASN A 322 -6.02 18.19 -8.54
N GLN A 323 -5.49 17.19 -9.22
CA GLN A 323 -6.24 15.98 -9.56
C GLN A 323 -5.76 14.79 -8.74
N VAL A 324 -6.71 14.07 -8.14
CA VAL A 324 -6.48 12.78 -7.47
C VAL A 324 -7.12 11.69 -8.30
N TYR A 325 -6.32 10.70 -8.66
CA TYR A 325 -6.70 9.59 -9.50
C TYR A 325 -7.00 8.36 -8.65
N PHE A 326 -8.12 7.71 -8.94
CA PHE A 326 -8.59 6.51 -8.27
C PHE A 326 -8.77 5.37 -9.26
N GLY A 327 -8.16 4.22 -9.01
CA GLY A 327 -8.41 2.99 -9.76
C GLY A 327 -9.67 2.33 -9.22
N LEU A 328 -10.79 2.41 -9.95
CA LEU A 328 -12.06 1.81 -9.53
C LEU A 328 -12.47 0.66 -10.46
N VAL A 329 -13.22 -0.28 -9.89
CA VAL A 329 -13.97 -1.33 -10.62
C VAL A 329 -15.43 -1.20 -10.25
N THR A 330 -16.22 -0.58 -11.13
CA THR A 330 -17.62 -0.23 -10.87
C THR A 330 -18.58 -1.11 -11.66
N ASP A 331 -19.85 -1.19 -11.22
CA ASP A 331 -20.87 -1.97 -11.92
C ASP A 331 -21.23 -1.37 -13.30
N SER A 332 -21.31 -0.05 -13.38
CA SER A 332 -21.77 0.66 -14.60
C SER A 332 -20.70 0.82 -15.66
N ASN A 333 -19.42 0.96 -15.27
CA ASN A 333 -18.33 1.35 -16.17
C ASN A 333 -17.18 0.34 -16.24
N GLY A 334 -17.22 -0.73 -15.43
CA GLY A 334 -16.10 -1.65 -15.29
C GLY A 334 -14.88 -1.02 -14.60
N ALA A 335 -13.68 -1.47 -14.99
CA ALA A 335 -12.43 -0.98 -14.42
C ALA A 335 -11.89 0.26 -15.15
N GLY A 336 -11.28 1.18 -14.40
CA GLY A 336 -10.65 2.37 -14.99
C GLY A 336 -10.15 3.38 -13.96
N LEU A 337 -9.55 4.46 -14.44
CA LEU A 337 -9.16 5.61 -13.64
C LEU A 337 -10.29 6.62 -13.58
N PHE A 338 -10.63 7.03 -12.38
CA PHE A 338 -11.56 8.09 -12.07
C PHE A 338 -10.80 9.26 -11.44
N VAL A 339 -11.34 10.47 -11.50
CA VAL A 339 -10.66 11.69 -11.06
C VAL A 339 -11.50 12.46 -10.08
N TYR A 340 -10.89 12.85 -8.97
CA TYR A 340 -11.38 13.89 -8.08
C TYR A 340 -10.60 15.18 -8.31
N ASP A 341 -11.29 16.26 -8.64
CA ASP A 341 -10.69 17.60 -8.77
C ASP A 341 -10.76 18.32 -7.42
N ARG A 342 -9.61 18.62 -6.84
CA ARG A 342 -9.46 19.26 -5.52
C ARG A 342 -9.95 20.71 -5.50
N ASN A 343 -9.93 21.41 -6.64
CA ASN A 343 -10.37 22.81 -6.74
C ASN A 343 -11.90 22.91 -6.77
N THR A 344 -12.52 22.11 -7.64
CA THR A 344 -13.99 22.12 -7.80
C THR A 344 -14.69 21.21 -6.81
N LYS A 345 -13.94 20.30 -6.15
CA LYS A 345 -14.44 19.25 -5.26
C LYS A 345 -15.45 18.33 -5.94
N THR A 346 -15.19 17.99 -7.19
CA THR A 346 -16.07 17.14 -8.00
C THR A 346 -15.40 15.81 -8.36
N CYS A 347 -16.20 14.76 -8.41
CA CYS A 347 -15.79 13.40 -8.82
C CYS A 347 -16.29 13.11 -10.23
N SER A 348 -15.46 12.49 -11.07
CA SER A 348 -15.91 11.96 -12.35
C SER A 348 -16.85 10.78 -12.11
N GLN A 349 -17.97 10.71 -12.83
CA GLN A 349 -18.93 9.62 -12.73
C GLN A 349 -18.63 8.47 -13.72
N SER A 350 -17.67 8.68 -14.60
CA SER A 350 -17.15 7.69 -15.54
C SER A 350 -15.61 7.74 -15.58
N PRO A 351 -14.95 6.66 -15.98
CA PRO A 351 -13.49 6.64 -16.03
C PRO A 351 -12.97 7.58 -17.12
N VAL A 352 -11.92 8.33 -16.82
CA VAL A 352 -11.17 9.14 -17.80
C VAL A 352 -10.36 8.25 -18.73
N ILE A 353 -9.99 7.05 -18.30
CA ILE A 353 -9.42 5.99 -19.10
C ILE A 353 -9.90 4.64 -18.57
N LYS A 354 -10.36 3.75 -19.47
CA LYS A 354 -10.80 2.39 -19.11
C LYS A 354 -9.62 1.43 -19.02
N ALA A 355 -9.66 0.52 -18.04
CA ALA A 355 -8.72 -0.59 -17.92
C ALA A 355 -9.43 -1.93 -18.13
N GLN A 356 -8.67 -2.99 -18.50
CA GLN A 356 -9.21 -4.33 -18.66
C GLN A 356 -9.12 -5.18 -17.37
N GLY A 357 -8.47 -4.66 -16.33
CA GLY A 357 -8.29 -5.32 -15.03
C GLY A 357 -8.26 -4.30 -13.89
N THR A 358 -8.13 -4.79 -12.66
CA THR A 358 -8.06 -3.93 -11.48
C THR A 358 -6.72 -3.20 -11.47
N ILE A 359 -6.74 -1.88 -11.37
CA ILE A 359 -5.53 -1.08 -11.17
C ILE A 359 -5.14 -1.22 -9.70
N MET A 360 -4.01 -1.88 -9.45
CA MET A 360 -3.50 -2.18 -8.11
C MET A 360 -2.64 -1.05 -7.57
N ASP A 361 -1.89 -0.39 -8.45
CA ASP A 361 -1.00 0.71 -8.10
C ASP A 361 -0.79 1.63 -9.30
N MET A 362 -0.34 2.84 -9.05
CA MET A 362 0.02 3.80 -10.08
C MET A 362 1.11 4.76 -9.64
N VAL A 363 1.94 5.14 -10.58
CA VAL A 363 2.95 6.19 -10.43
C VAL A 363 2.71 7.27 -11.48
N ILE A 364 2.69 8.54 -11.04
CA ILE A 364 2.47 9.70 -11.91
C ILE A 364 3.74 10.57 -11.87
N TYR A 365 4.28 10.90 -13.04
CA TYR A 365 5.49 11.72 -13.21
C TYR A 365 5.13 13.14 -13.66
#